data_4f110f56c8c7ca337605753fcb0d5206
#
_entry.id   4f110f56c8c7ca337605753fcb0d5206
#
_cell.length_a   1.000
_cell.length_b   1.000
_cell.length_c   1.000
_cell.angle_alpha   90.00
_cell.angle_beta   90.00
_cell.angle_gamma   90.00
#
_symmetry.space_group_name_H-M   'P 1'
#
loop_
_entity.id
_entity.type
_entity.pdbx_description
1 polymer ?
#
loop_
_entity_poly.entity_id
_entity_poly.type
_entity_poly.pdbx_seq_one_letter_code
_entity_poly.pdbx_strand_id
1 'polypeptide(L)'
;MSIVTIPARNEKSPFASMKGHHVAVRVPDFAAAKRWYVEKLDFRVVHEWPYADQRLAYLAPAADDSFFIEILGDGQPGPIPKPGYQDLGDSLRLAGFHHFCLNVADMDRTIAELRRRDVAIVTEPFELPVIGRRLAFVADPWGNLIELAQVLA
;
A
#
# COMPACT_ATOMS: atom_id res chain seq x y z
N MET A 1 -16.03 17.06 -10.99
CA MET A 1 -16.15 16.16 -12.15
C MET A 1 -14.93 15.25 -12.17
N SER A 2 -15.11 13.94 -12.34
CA SER A 2 -13.95 13.04 -12.48
C SER A 2 -13.23 13.34 -13.79
N ILE A 3 -11.94 13.67 -13.72
CA ILE A 3 -11.10 13.91 -14.90
C ILE A 3 -10.73 12.58 -15.58
N VAL A 4 -10.87 11.48 -14.85
CA VAL A 4 -10.57 10.13 -15.35
C VAL A 4 -11.82 9.52 -15.96
N THR A 5 -11.78 9.24 -17.26
CA THR A 5 -12.84 8.51 -17.97
C THR A 5 -12.47 7.03 -17.99
N ILE A 6 -13.31 6.19 -17.38
CA ILE A 6 -13.14 4.74 -17.43
C ILE A 6 -13.75 4.23 -18.72
N PRO A 7 -13.01 3.55 -19.61
CA PRO A 7 -13.55 2.94 -20.83
C PRO A 7 -14.64 1.91 -20.50
N ALA A 8 -15.49 1.62 -21.48
CA ALA A 8 -16.52 0.59 -21.36
C ALA A 8 -15.90 -0.78 -21.04
N ARG A 9 -16.56 -1.56 -20.19
CA ARG A 9 -16.15 -2.92 -19.86
C ARG A 9 -16.24 -3.85 -21.06
N ASN A 10 -15.32 -4.78 -21.19
CA ASN A 10 -15.37 -5.86 -22.16
C ASN A 10 -15.92 -7.14 -21.50
N GLU A 11 -17.25 -7.23 -21.42
CA GLU A 11 -17.92 -8.39 -20.81
C GLU A 11 -17.76 -9.68 -21.64
N LYS A 12 -17.29 -9.57 -22.90
CA LYS A 12 -17.03 -10.72 -23.78
C LYS A 12 -15.61 -11.27 -23.68
N SER A 13 -14.75 -10.63 -22.89
CA SER A 13 -13.39 -11.11 -22.68
C SER A 13 -13.39 -12.45 -21.94
N PRO A 14 -12.54 -13.42 -22.33
CA PRO A 14 -12.32 -14.63 -21.53
C PRO A 14 -11.78 -14.31 -20.12
N PHE A 15 -11.30 -13.09 -19.89
CA PHE A 15 -10.77 -12.60 -18.63
C PHE A 15 -11.77 -11.68 -17.88
N ALA A 16 -13.04 -11.60 -18.31
CA ALA A 16 -14.03 -10.71 -17.70
C ALA A 16 -14.26 -10.96 -16.19
N SER A 17 -13.98 -12.17 -15.71
CA SER A 17 -14.05 -12.54 -14.29
C SER A 17 -12.84 -12.13 -13.45
N MET A 18 -11.74 -11.69 -14.07
CA MET A 18 -10.55 -11.27 -13.32
C MET A 18 -10.84 -10.00 -12.51
N LYS A 19 -10.46 -10.04 -11.23
CA LYS A 19 -10.60 -8.91 -10.29
C LYS A 19 -9.34 -8.77 -9.46
N GLY A 20 -9.06 -7.55 -9.02
CA GLY A 20 -8.04 -7.33 -8.00
C GLY A 20 -8.40 -8.07 -6.71
N HIS A 21 -7.42 -8.61 -6.01
CA HIS A 21 -7.60 -9.29 -4.74
C HIS A 21 -6.62 -8.75 -3.68
N HIS A 22 -5.33 -8.91 -3.92
CA HIS A 22 -4.32 -8.44 -2.99
C HIS A 22 -3.05 -7.95 -3.69
N VAL A 23 -2.22 -7.23 -2.94
CA VAL A 23 -0.82 -6.98 -3.23
C VAL A 23 0.03 -7.62 -2.15
N ALA A 24 1.15 -8.23 -2.51
CA ALA A 24 2.02 -8.90 -1.56
C ALA A 24 3.26 -8.07 -1.24
N VAL A 25 3.64 -8.02 0.04
CA VAL A 25 4.88 -7.41 0.52
C VAL A 25 5.73 -8.46 1.23
N ARG A 26 6.99 -8.55 0.85
CA ARG A 26 7.96 -9.45 1.49
C ARG A 26 8.72 -8.69 2.58
N VAL A 27 8.68 -9.20 3.81
CA VAL A 27 9.31 -8.57 4.97
C VAL A 27 10.20 -9.57 5.72
N PRO A 28 11.25 -9.11 6.41
CA PRO A 28 12.14 -10.03 7.14
C PRO A 28 11.50 -10.60 8.42
N ASP A 29 10.62 -9.86 9.08
CA ASP A 29 9.99 -10.21 10.36
C ASP A 29 8.47 -10.12 10.24
N PHE A 30 7.82 -11.28 10.19
CA PHE A 30 6.37 -11.40 10.06
C PHE A 30 5.62 -10.73 11.22
N ALA A 31 6.04 -11.02 12.46
CA ALA A 31 5.34 -10.52 13.63
C ALA A 31 5.43 -9.00 13.77
N ALA A 32 6.61 -8.44 13.47
CA ALA A 32 6.80 -7.00 13.47
C ALA A 32 5.98 -6.31 12.37
N ALA A 33 5.94 -6.89 11.16
CA ALA A 33 5.16 -6.33 10.06
C ALA A 33 3.65 -6.36 10.36
N LYS A 34 3.13 -7.52 10.75
CA LYS A 34 1.73 -7.65 11.13
C LYS A 34 1.33 -6.62 12.19
N ARG A 35 2.12 -6.51 13.26
CA ARG A 35 1.88 -5.54 14.32
C ARG A 35 1.89 -4.11 13.79
N TRP A 36 2.85 -3.74 12.94
CA TRP A 36 2.95 -2.41 12.39
C TRP A 36 1.69 -2.02 11.58
N TYR A 37 1.25 -2.86 10.65
CA TYR A 37 0.06 -2.59 9.85
C TYR A 37 -1.21 -2.52 10.70
N VAL A 38 -1.34 -3.36 11.72
CA VAL A 38 -2.49 -3.33 12.63
C VAL A 38 -2.47 -2.07 13.50
N GLU A 39 -1.35 -1.76 14.15
CA GLU A 39 -1.28 -0.65 15.10
C GLU A 39 -1.18 0.74 14.43
N LYS A 40 -0.50 0.82 13.28
CA LYS A 40 -0.23 2.09 12.61
C LYS A 40 -1.32 2.47 11.59
N LEU A 41 -1.91 1.50 10.92
CA LEU A 41 -2.88 1.73 9.84
C LEU A 41 -4.27 1.13 10.13
N ASP A 42 -4.50 0.60 11.32
CA ASP A 42 -5.76 -0.06 11.74
C ASP A 42 -6.18 -1.20 10.79
N PHE A 43 -5.22 -1.89 10.16
CA PHE A 43 -5.51 -3.05 9.37
C PHE A 43 -6.00 -4.20 10.23
N ARG A 44 -6.92 -5.00 9.70
CA ARG A 44 -7.50 -6.18 10.35
C ARG A 44 -6.84 -7.44 9.80
N VAL A 45 -6.40 -8.34 10.65
CA VAL A 45 -5.92 -9.66 10.23
C VAL A 45 -7.11 -10.49 9.77
N VAL A 46 -7.11 -10.90 8.51
CA VAL A 46 -8.18 -11.69 7.89
C VAL A 46 -7.89 -13.18 8.02
N HIS A 47 -6.66 -13.59 7.71
CA HIS A 47 -6.24 -14.98 7.77
C HIS A 47 -4.72 -15.09 7.87
N GLU A 48 -4.23 -16.05 8.64
CA GLU A 48 -2.81 -16.37 8.77
C GLU A 48 -2.58 -17.85 8.45
N TRP A 49 -1.46 -18.16 7.80
CA TRP A 49 -1.07 -19.54 7.53
C TRP A 49 0.44 -19.71 7.42
N PRO A 50 0.99 -20.89 7.74
CA PRO A 50 2.38 -21.22 7.46
C PRO A 50 2.55 -21.64 5.99
N TYR A 51 3.72 -21.31 5.43
CA TYR A 51 4.15 -21.81 4.13
C TYR A 51 5.66 -22.06 4.14
N ALA A 52 6.07 -23.32 4.12
CA ALA A 52 7.47 -23.75 4.33
C ALA A 52 8.04 -23.15 5.64
N ASP A 53 9.12 -22.38 5.56
CA ASP A 53 9.75 -21.69 6.70
C ASP A 53 9.23 -20.25 6.91
N GLN A 54 8.17 -19.88 6.19
CA GLN A 54 7.56 -18.55 6.23
C GLN A 54 6.21 -18.58 6.94
N ARG A 55 5.78 -17.38 7.38
CA ARG A 55 4.40 -17.11 7.80
C ARG A 55 3.79 -16.07 6.87
N LEU A 56 2.55 -16.30 6.54
CA LEU A 56 1.78 -15.44 5.64
C LEU A 56 0.50 -14.96 6.33
N ALA A 57 0.04 -13.78 5.96
CA ALA A 57 -1.25 -13.27 6.40
C ALA A 57 -1.88 -12.36 5.35
N TYR A 58 -3.21 -12.45 5.22
CA TYR A 58 -4.00 -11.40 4.60
C TYR A 58 -4.46 -10.39 5.65
N LEU A 59 -4.24 -9.12 5.36
CA LEU A 59 -4.71 -8.01 6.16
C LEU A 59 -5.59 -7.10 5.29
N ALA A 60 -6.75 -6.72 5.82
CA ALA A 60 -7.69 -5.80 5.19
C ALA A 60 -7.60 -4.41 5.83
N PRO A 61 -7.80 -3.32 5.09
CA PRO A 61 -7.99 -2.00 5.68
C PRO A 61 -9.14 -1.98 6.70
N ALA A 62 -9.21 -0.95 7.54
CA ALA A 62 -10.14 -0.88 8.68
C ALA A 62 -11.61 -1.15 8.32
N ALA A 63 -12.06 -0.72 7.15
CA ALA A 63 -13.45 -0.83 6.71
C ALA A 63 -13.61 -1.23 5.22
N ASP A 64 -12.59 -1.84 4.62
CA ASP A 64 -12.65 -2.32 3.22
C ASP A 64 -12.31 -3.81 3.17
N ASP A 65 -13.24 -4.61 2.62
CA ASP A 65 -13.08 -6.06 2.44
C ASP A 65 -12.80 -6.44 0.97
N SER A 66 -12.67 -5.47 0.09
CA SER A 66 -12.44 -5.70 -1.35
C SER A 66 -10.97 -5.74 -1.74
N PHE A 67 -10.07 -5.30 -0.85
CA PHE A 67 -8.64 -5.22 -1.08
C PHE A 67 -7.88 -5.73 0.14
N PHE A 68 -6.83 -6.52 -0.10
CA PHE A 68 -5.94 -7.01 0.96
C PHE A 68 -4.49 -6.66 0.67
N ILE A 69 -3.69 -6.58 1.72
CA ILE A 69 -2.25 -6.81 1.61
C ILE A 69 -1.94 -8.20 2.13
N GLU A 70 -1.06 -8.91 1.42
CA GLU A 70 -0.49 -10.17 1.87
C GLU A 70 0.91 -9.91 2.43
N ILE A 71 1.12 -10.21 3.68
CA ILE A 71 2.45 -10.17 4.29
C ILE A 71 3.08 -11.55 4.15
N LEU A 72 4.27 -11.62 3.53
CA LEU A 72 5.13 -12.80 3.51
C LEU A 72 6.34 -12.50 4.41
N GLY A 73 6.39 -13.13 5.57
CA GLY A 73 7.45 -12.85 6.55
C GLY A 73 8.24 -14.09 6.95
N ASP A 74 9.31 -13.87 7.69
CA ASP A 74 10.24 -14.88 8.18
C ASP A 74 10.96 -15.67 7.06
N GLY A 75 11.43 -16.89 7.33
CA GLY A 75 12.29 -17.64 6.42
C GLY A 75 13.66 -16.99 6.28
N GLN A 76 14.36 -17.33 5.22
CA GLN A 76 15.63 -16.69 4.87
C GLN A 76 15.42 -15.78 3.65
N PRO A 77 14.96 -14.53 3.83
CA PRO A 77 14.92 -13.59 2.73
C PRO A 77 16.34 -13.38 2.26
N GLY A 78 16.57 -13.55 0.96
CA GLY A 78 17.80 -13.08 0.35
C GLY A 78 18.02 -11.59 0.66
N PRO A 79 19.22 -11.04 0.46
CA PRO A 79 19.44 -9.62 0.62
C PRO A 79 18.44 -8.90 -0.28
N ILE A 80 17.48 -8.23 0.33
CA ILE A 80 16.60 -7.32 -0.39
C ILE A 80 17.52 -6.18 -0.79
N PRO A 81 17.79 -5.95 -2.10
CA PRO A 81 18.22 -4.64 -2.48
C PRO A 81 17.02 -3.73 -2.17
N LYS A 82 16.88 -3.30 -0.94
CA LYS A 82 16.09 -2.12 -0.69
C LYS A 82 16.83 -1.03 -1.41
N PRO A 83 16.24 -0.50 -2.47
CA PRO A 83 16.75 0.71 -3.00
C PRO A 83 16.67 1.70 -1.86
N GLY A 84 17.81 2.11 -1.37
CA GLY A 84 17.85 3.28 -0.54
C GLY A 84 17.42 4.45 -1.40
N TYR A 85 16.12 4.74 -1.43
CA TYR A 85 15.65 6.00 -1.97
C TYR A 85 15.78 7.05 -0.87
N GLN A 86 16.22 8.25 -1.24
CA GLN A 86 16.29 9.38 -0.32
C GLN A 86 14.95 10.14 -0.26
N ASP A 87 14.22 10.14 -1.35
CA ASP A 87 12.93 10.79 -1.52
C ASP A 87 12.10 10.08 -2.61
N LEU A 88 10.88 10.57 -2.85
CA LEU A 88 9.99 10.02 -3.86
C LEU A 88 10.58 10.11 -5.28
N GLY A 89 11.25 11.22 -5.62
CA GLY A 89 11.87 11.40 -6.92
C GLY A 89 12.96 10.38 -7.18
N ASP A 90 13.78 10.09 -6.16
CA ASP A 90 14.82 9.07 -6.24
C ASP A 90 14.23 7.66 -6.38
N SER A 91 13.10 7.37 -5.72
CA SER A 91 12.42 6.07 -5.82
C SER A 91 11.93 5.75 -7.23
N LEU A 92 11.57 6.75 -8.03
CA LEU A 92 11.10 6.60 -9.42
C LEU A 92 12.19 6.10 -10.39
N ARG A 93 13.45 6.08 -9.97
CA ARG A 93 14.57 5.57 -10.78
C ARG A 93 14.65 4.04 -10.81
N LEU A 94 13.85 3.38 -10.00
CA LEU A 94 13.87 1.93 -9.84
C LEU A 94 12.73 1.29 -10.63
N ALA A 95 13.06 0.33 -11.46
CA ALA A 95 12.08 -0.47 -12.16
C ALA A 95 11.53 -1.58 -11.25
N GLY A 96 10.25 -1.93 -11.42
CA GLY A 96 9.60 -3.00 -10.69
C GLY A 96 8.37 -2.52 -9.90
N PHE A 97 8.00 -3.26 -8.86
CA PHE A 97 6.92 -2.84 -7.96
C PHE A 97 7.35 -1.58 -7.21
N HIS A 98 6.54 -0.52 -7.31
CA HIS A 98 6.87 0.76 -6.70
C HIS A 98 6.08 1.03 -5.42
N HIS A 99 4.75 0.98 -5.48
CA HIS A 99 3.87 1.24 -4.34
C HIS A 99 2.51 0.58 -4.52
N PHE A 100 1.76 0.50 -3.46
CA PHE A 100 0.30 0.35 -3.51
C PHE A 100 -0.38 1.61 -3.00
N CYS A 101 -1.63 1.82 -3.38
CA CYS A 101 -2.36 3.05 -3.06
C CYS A 101 -3.59 2.76 -2.21
N LEU A 102 -3.85 3.62 -1.23
CA LEU A 102 -5.04 3.63 -0.40
C LEU A 102 -5.80 4.95 -0.61
N ASN A 103 -7.10 4.86 -0.90
CA ASN A 103 -7.94 6.05 -0.94
C ASN A 103 -8.22 6.54 0.47
N VAL A 104 -8.16 7.85 0.67
CA VAL A 104 -8.49 8.52 1.92
C VAL A 104 -9.54 9.61 1.68
N ALA A 105 -10.43 9.80 2.64
CA ALA A 105 -11.47 10.82 2.53
C ALA A 105 -10.95 12.23 2.86
N ASP A 106 -9.97 12.32 3.78
CA ASP A 106 -9.40 13.58 4.28
C ASP A 106 -7.90 13.40 4.46
N MET A 107 -7.12 14.00 3.56
CA MET A 107 -5.66 13.87 3.54
C MET A 107 -5.02 14.53 4.76
N ASP A 108 -5.47 15.71 5.15
CA ASP A 108 -4.83 16.44 6.25
C ASP A 108 -5.02 15.71 7.59
N ARG A 109 -6.24 15.23 7.83
CA ARG A 109 -6.55 14.43 9.01
C ARG A 109 -5.78 13.11 9.01
N THR A 110 -5.69 12.45 7.86
CA THR A 110 -4.95 11.18 7.73
C THR A 110 -3.47 11.38 8.02
N ILE A 111 -2.83 12.38 7.42
CA ILE A 111 -1.40 12.66 7.65
C ILE A 111 -1.14 13.06 9.10
N ALA A 112 -2.01 13.87 9.70
CA ALA A 112 -1.88 14.24 11.11
C ALA A 112 -1.92 13.01 12.03
N GLU A 113 -2.83 12.08 11.78
CA GLU A 113 -2.96 10.85 12.55
C GLU A 113 -1.75 9.92 12.34
N LEU A 114 -1.26 9.78 11.09
CA LEU A 114 -0.08 8.97 10.79
C LEU A 114 1.18 9.52 11.48
N ARG A 115 1.35 10.84 11.52
CA ARG A 115 2.42 11.48 12.31
C ARG A 115 2.30 11.18 13.79
N ARG A 116 1.09 11.29 14.35
CA ARG A 116 0.83 10.96 15.76
C ARG A 116 1.19 9.52 16.08
N ARG A 117 1.03 8.62 15.12
CA ARG A 117 1.39 7.19 15.22
C ARG A 117 2.84 6.89 14.85
N ASP A 118 3.66 7.90 14.59
CA ASP A 118 5.07 7.76 14.23
C ASP A 118 5.30 6.94 12.94
N VAL A 119 4.46 7.20 11.93
CA VAL A 119 4.62 6.66 10.58
C VAL A 119 5.53 7.57 9.76
N ALA A 120 6.47 6.99 9.02
CA ALA A 120 7.39 7.75 8.17
C ALA A 120 6.64 8.41 7.00
N ILE A 121 6.61 9.74 6.98
CA ILE A 121 6.04 10.54 5.88
C ILE A 121 7.16 10.78 4.86
N VAL A 122 7.00 10.25 3.65
CA VAL A 122 7.97 10.36 2.56
C VAL A 122 7.77 11.67 1.78
N THR A 123 6.49 12.04 1.56
CA THR A 123 6.16 13.35 0.97
C THR A 123 5.05 14.03 1.77
N GLU A 124 5.13 15.36 1.86
CA GLU A 124 3.97 16.16 2.23
C GLU A 124 2.86 16.01 1.18
N PRO A 125 1.58 16.25 1.57
CA PRO A 125 0.49 16.25 0.62
C PRO A 125 0.69 17.25 -0.51
N PHE A 126 0.51 16.80 -1.75
CA PHE A 126 0.58 17.63 -2.96
C PHE A 126 -0.57 17.33 -3.90
N GLU A 127 -0.96 18.31 -4.71
CA GLU A 127 -2.01 18.13 -5.70
C GLU A 127 -1.45 17.68 -7.04
N LEU A 128 -2.16 16.76 -7.68
CA LEU A 128 -1.92 16.32 -9.04
C LEU A 128 -3.22 16.48 -9.87
N PRO A 129 -3.50 17.71 -10.32
CA PRO A 129 -4.77 18.05 -10.98
C PRO A 129 -5.03 17.23 -12.26
N VAL A 130 -3.96 16.82 -12.96
CA VAL A 130 -4.08 16.03 -14.20
C VAL A 130 -4.83 14.69 -14.00
N ILE A 131 -4.83 14.16 -12.78
CA ILE A 131 -5.60 12.96 -12.42
C ILE A 131 -6.70 13.26 -11.39
N GLY A 132 -6.91 14.52 -11.02
CA GLY A 132 -7.92 14.96 -10.05
C GLY A 132 -7.68 14.42 -8.64
N ARG A 133 -6.42 14.37 -8.21
CA ARG A 133 -6.04 13.79 -6.91
C ARG A 133 -5.12 14.72 -6.12
N ARG A 134 -5.25 14.64 -4.79
CA ARG A 134 -4.26 15.08 -3.82
C ARG A 134 -3.60 13.84 -3.25
N LEU A 135 -2.29 13.80 -3.27
CA LEU A 135 -1.48 12.62 -2.99
C LEU A 135 -0.53 12.90 -1.83
N ALA A 136 -0.16 11.83 -1.11
CA ALA A 136 0.99 11.80 -0.22
C ALA A 136 1.60 10.40 -0.24
N PHE A 137 2.86 10.27 0.14
CA PHE A 137 3.53 8.97 0.28
C PHE A 137 4.03 8.79 1.69
N VAL A 138 3.80 7.59 2.22
CA VAL A 138 4.32 7.13 3.50
C VAL A 138 5.07 5.82 3.28
N ALA A 139 5.86 5.39 4.25
CA ALA A 139 6.59 4.13 4.16
C ALA A 139 6.41 3.28 5.41
N ASP A 140 6.41 1.95 5.21
CA ASP A 140 6.56 1.02 6.30
C ASP A 140 8.03 0.95 6.78
N PRO A 141 8.35 0.28 7.91
CA PRO A 141 9.73 0.20 8.43
C PRO A 141 10.74 -0.44 7.48
N TRP A 142 10.29 -1.15 6.48
CA TRP A 142 11.16 -1.80 5.48
C TRP A 142 11.25 -1.01 4.17
N GLY A 143 10.65 0.20 4.12
CA GLY A 143 10.71 1.10 2.98
C GLY A 143 9.73 0.75 1.87
N ASN A 144 8.73 -0.10 2.10
CA ASN A 144 7.65 -0.28 1.13
C ASN A 144 6.82 1.01 1.09
N LEU A 145 6.69 1.58 -0.12
CA LEU A 145 5.94 2.81 -0.32
C LEU A 145 4.44 2.56 -0.35
N ILE A 146 3.71 3.42 0.35
CA ILE A 146 2.25 3.46 0.39
C ILE A 146 1.81 4.84 -0.08
N GLU A 147 1.12 4.90 -1.22
CA GLU A 147 0.48 6.12 -1.70
C GLU A 147 -0.85 6.31 -0.97
N LEU A 148 -1.13 7.54 -0.57
CA LEU A 148 -2.43 7.97 -0.10
C LEU A 148 -3.04 8.89 -1.15
N ALA A 149 -4.32 8.68 -1.51
CA ALA A 149 -4.98 9.44 -2.57
C ALA A 149 -6.35 9.94 -2.10
N GLN A 150 -6.54 11.25 -2.18
CA GLN A 150 -7.82 11.93 -1.97
C GLN A 150 -8.33 12.51 -3.29
N VAL A 151 -9.63 12.41 -3.56
CA VAL A 151 -10.25 13.09 -4.71
C VAL A 151 -10.19 14.59 -4.48
N LEU A 152 -9.73 15.35 -5.48
CA LEU A 152 -9.87 16.81 -5.47
C LEU A 152 -11.34 17.20 -5.64
N ALA A 153 -11.78 18.20 -4.88
CA ALA A 153 -13.15 18.75 -4.92
C ALA A 153 -13.42 19.49 -6.25
#